data_3084d77f9b17cb5f8eeb089ac0fee1d4
#
_entry.id   3084d77f9b17cb5f8eeb089ac0fee1d4
#
_cell.length_a   1.000
_cell.length_b   1.000
_cell.length_c   1.000
_cell.angle_alpha   90.00
_cell.angle_beta   90.00
_cell.angle_gamma   90.00
#
_symmetry.space_group_name_H-M   'P 1'
#
loop_
_entity.id
_entity.type
_entity.pdbx_description
1 polymer ?
#
loop_
_entity_poly.entity_id
_entity_poly.type
_entity_poly.pdbx_seq_one_letter_code
_entity_poly.pdbx_strand_id
1 'polypeptide(L)'
;MTFEDSLSLLASRVVTNWEQTETEEATKTAFILPFISTVLGYDIFDPQEVIPEYTADIGVKRGEKVDYAIMGAGTVRMLIECKKISGDLTPSHAGQLFRYFSVTNARIAILTNGRQYNFYTDLEQPNKMDEKPFLVLDLADIDETLLPELRKLTKDQFDLDSIMSAAEELKYVGAIKREITAEFREPSSDFIRLFASRVYSGRLTQPALEKFVPLTSKAMNQFLAERVNDRLKNALGADSNTVIPSAMTSSFEIATEPEPNEAPTRASSDIETTEDELAAFYIVKAIACAELPPERIAWRDAKSYFSVLVDDNNRRPILRCYFNGRNKYLVFLDDDKNETRVDISAVEDIYLHVDAIREAARRWQ
;
A
#
# COMPACT_ATOMS: atom_id res chain seq x y z
N MET A 1 -4.76 5.35 27.94
CA MET A 1 -4.48 5.53 26.50
C MET A 1 -4.36 4.13 25.92
N THR A 2 -5.06 3.84 24.86
CA THR A 2 -4.96 2.51 24.21
C THR A 2 -3.61 2.40 23.47
N PHE A 3 -3.25 1.19 23.05
CA PHE A 3 -2.06 0.95 22.24
C PHE A 3 -2.12 1.75 20.91
N GLU A 4 -3.30 1.72 20.25
CA GLU A 4 -3.54 2.44 19.01
C GLU A 4 -3.46 3.98 19.20
N ASP A 5 -4.02 4.50 20.28
CA ASP A 5 -3.91 5.93 20.59
C ASP A 5 -2.46 6.36 20.76
N SER A 6 -1.66 5.56 21.49
CA SER A 6 -0.25 5.83 21.74
C SER A 6 0.57 5.80 20.44
N LEU A 7 0.32 4.81 19.58
CA LEU A 7 0.97 4.66 18.30
C LEU A 7 0.63 5.82 17.36
N SER A 8 -0.65 6.19 17.25
CA SER A 8 -1.13 7.29 16.41
C SER A 8 -0.56 8.64 16.88
N LEU A 9 -0.49 8.86 18.19
CA LEU A 9 0.12 10.07 18.75
C LEU A 9 1.61 10.17 18.40
N LEU A 10 2.34 9.06 18.52
CA LEU A 10 3.75 9.01 18.17
C LEU A 10 3.96 9.24 16.68
N ALA A 11 3.16 8.60 15.83
CA ALA A 11 3.17 8.78 14.38
C ALA A 11 2.98 10.26 13.99
N SER A 12 1.99 10.93 14.58
CA SER A 12 1.75 12.35 14.36
C SER A 12 2.96 13.22 14.76
N ARG A 13 3.63 12.88 15.86
CA ARG A 13 4.85 13.59 16.30
C ARG A 13 6.00 13.39 15.32
N VAL A 14 6.19 12.18 14.79
CA VAL A 14 7.23 11.91 13.80
C VAL A 14 6.99 12.75 12.54
N VAL A 15 5.78 12.72 11.98
CA VAL A 15 5.44 13.47 10.76
C VAL A 15 5.63 14.99 10.96
N THR A 16 5.34 15.53 12.16
CA THR A 16 5.41 16.96 12.42
C THR A 16 6.83 17.45 12.73
N ASN A 17 7.66 16.64 13.41
CA ASN A 17 8.91 17.12 14.02
C ASN A 17 10.18 16.46 13.48
N TRP A 18 10.10 15.60 12.47
CA TRP A 18 11.26 14.86 11.98
C TRP A 18 12.38 15.77 11.44
N GLU A 19 12.03 16.89 10.79
CA GLU A 19 13.00 17.84 10.22
C GLU A 19 13.83 18.57 11.30
N GLN A 20 13.27 18.72 12.51
CA GLN A 20 13.93 19.38 13.63
C GLN A 20 14.84 18.44 14.43
N THR A 21 14.86 17.13 14.06
CA THR A 21 15.58 16.09 14.80
C THR A 21 16.82 15.66 14.02
N GLU A 22 17.93 16.39 14.20
CA GLU A 22 19.13 16.24 13.38
C GLU A 22 20.10 15.15 13.87
N THR A 23 20.08 14.82 15.16
CA THR A 23 21.04 13.91 15.78
C THR A 23 20.42 12.59 16.21
N GLU A 24 21.25 11.56 16.37
CA GLU A 24 20.78 10.24 16.85
C GLU A 24 20.23 10.36 18.29
N GLU A 25 20.87 11.11 19.17
CA GLU A 25 20.38 11.32 20.55
C GLU A 25 19.05 12.09 20.59
N ALA A 26 18.85 13.07 19.70
CA ALA A 26 17.57 13.73 19.55
C ALA A 26 16.51 12.76 19.06
N THR A 27 16.83 11.89 18.10
CA THR A 27 15.94 10.82 17.60
C THR A 27 15.55 9.84 18.70
N LYS A 28 16.53 9.38 19.49
CA LYS A 28 16.28 8.49 20.64
C LYS A 28 15.28 9.14 21.61
N THR A 29 15.53 10.39 22.00
CA THR A 29 14.70 11.10 22.98
C THR A 29 13.31 11.43 22.45
N ALA A 30 13.19 11.92 21.21
CA ALA A 30 11.94 12.42 20.68
C ALA A 30 10.99 11.29 20.25
N PHE A 31 11.52 10.17 19.74
CA PHE A 31 10.71 9.14 19.07
C PHE A 31 10.92 7.73 19.62
N ILE A 32 12.18 7.29 19.88
CA ILE A 32 12.46 5.91 20.22
C ILE A 32 12.13 5.61 21.67
N LEU A 33 12.54 6.42 22.62
CA LEU A 33 12.14 6.28 24.03
C LEU A 33 10.63 6.36 24.24
N PRO A 34 9.89 7.30 23.61
CA PRO A 34 8.43 7.26 23.60
C PRO A 34 7.83 5.98 23.01
N PHE A 35 8.40 5.43 21.95
CA PHE A 35 7.95 4.15 21.41
C PHE A 35 8.11 3.02 22.43
N ILE A 36 9.28 2.92 23.07
CA ILE A 36 9.55 1.90 24.11
C ILE A 36 8.59 2.06 25.29
N SER A 37 8.38 3.31 25.76
CA SER A 37 7.60 3.57 26.96
C SER A 37 6.09 3.60 26.76
N THR A 38 5.60 4.30 25.73
CA THR A 38 4.14 4.54 25.58
C THR A 38 3.47 3.54 24.62
N VAL A 39 4.21 3.01 23.64
CA VAL A 39 3.67 2.00 22.70
C VAL A 39 3.94 0.60 23.21
N LEU A 40 5.21 0.27 23.53
CA LEU A 40 5.55 -1.07 24.03
C LEU A 40 5.28 -1.24 25.53
N GLY A 41 5.17 -0.16 26.31
CA GLY A 41 4.77 -0.20 27.72
C GLY A 41 5.89 -0.54 28.71
N TYR A 42 7.18 -0.47 28.31
CA TYR A 42 8.32 -0.70 29.20
C TYR A 42 8.74 0.58 29.90
N ASP A 43 9.06 0.48 31.20
CA ASP A 43 9.55 1.64 31.96
C ASP A 43 11.03 1.90 31.62
N ILE A 44 11.26 2.98 30.88
CA ILE A 44 12.60 3.41 30.44
C ILE A 44 13.48 3.94 31.59
N PHE A 45 12.92 4.17 32.77
CA PHE A 45 13.62 4.62 33.95
C PHE A 45 13.94 3.46 34.91
N ASP A 46 13.36 2.26 34.68
CA ASP A 46 13.68 1.07 35.44
C ASP A 46 14.78 0.24 34.74
N PRO A 47 16.01 0.17 35.30
CA PRO A 47 17.09 -0.61 34.71
C PRO A 47 16.84 -2.13 34.72
N GLN A 48 15.81 -2.59 35.40
CA GLN A 48 15.36 -4.00 35.31
C GLN A 48 14.50 -4.25 34.07
N GLU A 49 14.01 -3.22 33.42
CA GLU A 49 13.20 -3.31 32.21
C GLU A 49 13.94 -2.82 30.96
N VAL A 50 14.66 -1.68 31.06
CA VAL A 50 15.38 -1.09 29.93
C VAL A 50 16.80 -0.71 30.33
N ILE A 51 17.78 -1.33 29.71
CA ILE A 51 19.19 -1.02 29.93
C ILE A 51 19.71 -0.23 28.75
N PRO A 52 20.04 1.06 28.91
CA PRO A 52 20.68 1.84 27.86
C PRO A 52 22.16 1.43 27.73
N GLU A 53 22.74 1.61 26.54
CA GLU A 53 24.16 1.31 26.24
C GLU A 53 24.58 -0.09 26.71
N TYR A 54 23.75 -1.07 26.41
CA TYR A 54 23.94 -2.45 26.87
C TYR A 54 25.22 -3.07 26.30
N THR A 55 26.01 -3.69 27.18
CA THR A 55 27.24 -4.42 26.81
C THR A 55 27.10 -5.87 27.21
N ALA A 56 27.31 -6.81 26.28
CA ALA A 56 27.37 -8.23 26.59
C ALA A 56 28.76 -8.61 27.19
N ASP A 57 28.76 -9.53 28.14
CA ASP A 57 29.99 -9.90 28.87
C ASP A 57 31.01 -10.67 28.01
N ILE A 58 30.56 -11.31 26.92
CA ILE A 58 31.39 -12.23 26.11
C ILE A 58 31.10 -12.01 24.61
N GLY A 59 32.12 -12.07 23.75
CA GLY A 59 31.98 -12.25 22.31
C GLY A 59 31.85 -10.97 21.48
N VAL A 60 31.82 -9.79 22.10
CA VAL A 60 31.73 -8.48 21.40
C VAL A 60 33.07 -7.75 21.38
N LYS A 61 33.24 -6.82 20.43
CA LYS A 61 34.42 -5.96 20.40
C LYS A 61 34.44 -5.07 21.64
N ARG A 62 35.62 -4.93 22.23
CA ARG A 62 35.79 -4.10 23.43
C ARG A 62 35.32 -2.66 23.19
N GLY A 63 34.36 -2.19 24.03
CA GLY A 63 33.76 -0.87 23.94
C GLY A 63 32.57 -0.74 22.98
N GLU A 64 32.14 -1.82 22.32
CA GLU A 64 30.92 -1.84 21.54
C GLU A 64 29.69 -1.99 22.46
N LYS A 65 28.59 -1.30 22.17
CA LYS A 65 27.36 -1.30 22.97
C LYS A 65 26.16 -1.22 22.05
N VAL A 66 25.08 -1.94 22.38
CA VAL A 66 23.78 -1.76 21.72
C VAL A 66 23.02 -0.67 22.46
N ASP A 67 22.30 0.18 21.76
CA ASP A 67 21.66 1.36 22.33
C ASP A 67 20.71 1.03 23.48
N TYR A 68 19.85 0.00 23.32
CA TYR A 68 18.97 -0.47 24.41
C TYR A 68 18.81 -1.98 24.41
N ALA A 69 18.78 -2.57 25.61
CA ALA A 69 18.32 -3.94 25.85
C ALA A 69 17.02 -3.88 26.67
N ILE A 70 15.98 -4.53 26.17
CA ILE A 70 14.71 -4.71 26.89
C ILE A 70 14.80 -6.03 27.66
N MET A 71 14.62 -5.96 28.97
CA MET A 71 14.74 -7.06 29.89
C MET A 71 13.40 -7.70 30.21
N GLY A 72 13.41 -8.94 30.58
CA GLY A 72 12.25 -9.63 31.12
C GLY A 72 12.66 -10.90 31.84
N ALA A 73 12.17 -11.10 33.04
CA ALA A 73 12.53 -12.20 33.93
C ALA A 73 14.07 -12.38 34.11
N GLY A 74 14.81 -11.25 34.14
CA GLY A 74 16.27 -11.26 34.34
C GLY A 74 17.09 -11.61 33.09
N THR A 75 16.46 -11.73 31.92
CA THR A 75 17.12 -12.02 30.64
C THR A 75 16.82 -10.97 29.60
N VAL A 76 17.70 -10.84 28.59
CA VAL A 76 17.47 -9.93 27.45
C VAL A 76 16.38 -10.53 26.57
N ARG A 77 15.27 -9.82 26.38
CA ARG A 77 14.16 -10.19 25.48
C ARG A 77 14.35 -9.60 24.08
N MET A 78 14.67 -8.30 24.04
CA MET A 78 14.83 -7.57 22.77
C MET A 78 16.07 -6.69 22.83
N LEU A 79 16.73 -6.52 21.70
CA LEU A 79 17.82 -5.56 21.47
C LEU A 79 17.35 -4.48 20.52
N ILE A 80 17.72 -3.24 20.78
CA ILE A 80 17.34 -2.09 19.94
C ILE A 80 18.58 -1.30 19.57
N GLU A 81 18.81 -1.16 18.28
CA GLU A 81 19.85 -0.30 17.70
C GLU A 81 19.19 0.89 17.02
N CYS A 82 19.69 2.06 17.31
CA CYS A 82 19.13 3.33 16.88
C CYS A 82 20.00 3.99 15.83
N LYS A 83 19.36 4.73 14.94
CA LYS A 83 20.01 5.59 13.95
C LYS A 83 19.30 6.94 13.92
N LYS A 84 19.97 7.95 13.39
CA LYS A 84 19.33 9.27 13.20
C LYS A 84 18.16 9.16 12.24
N ILE A 85 17.14 10.00 12.41
CA ILE A 85 15.89 9.91 11.65
C ILE A 85 16.06 10.07 10.13
N SER A 86 17.03 10.87 9.69
CA SER A 86 17.34 11.07 8.27
C SER A 86 18.17 9.93 7.64
N GLY A 87 18.52 8.89 8.41
CA GLY A 87 19.35 7.78 7.95
C GLY A 87 18.50 6.63 7.40
N ASP A 88 18.88 6.12 6.23
CA ASP A 88 18.32 4.87 5.72
C ASP A 88 18.74 3.70 6.59
N LEU A 89 17.81 2.77 6.85
CA LEU A 89 18.10 1.56 7.60
C LEU A 89 18.62 0.47 6.65
N THR A 90 19.94 0.41 6.50
CA THR A 90 20.61 -0.58 5.64
C THR A 90 21.05 -1.81 6.44
N PRO A 91 21.27 -2.97 5.80
CA PRO A 91 21.81 -4.16 6.48
C PRO A 91 23.16 -3.93 7.16
N SER A 92 23.98 -2.99 6.68
CA SER A 92 25.26 -2.62 7.31
C SER A 92 25.05 -2.00 8.70
N HIS A 93 23.95 -1.32 8.95
CA HIS A 93 23.60 -0.74 10.24
C HIS A 93 23.17 -1.82 11.27
N ALA A 94 22.76 -2.99 10.81
CA ALA A 94 22.40 -4.12 11.66
C ALA A 94 23.61 -4.92 12.16
N GLY A 95 24.83 -4.63 11.69
CA GLY A 95 26.02 -5.44 11.99
C GLY A 95 26.34 -5.57 13.49
N GLN A 96 26.01 -4.56 14.28
CA GLN A 96 26.15 -4.58 15.73
C GLN A 96 25.07 -5.46 16.37
N LEU A 97 23.81 -5.32 15.95
CA LEU A 97 22.71 -6.19 16.38
C LEU A 97 23.01 -7.67 16.09
N PHE A 98 23.53 -8.01 14.90
CA PHE A 98 23.91 -9.40 14.56
C PHE A 98 24.87 -10.01 15.58
N ARG A 99 25.91 -9.26 15.99
CA ARG A 99 26.89 -9.73 16.96
C ARG A 99 26.29 -9.94 18.35
N TYR A 100 25.50 -8.94 18.82
CA TYR A 100 24.87 -9.02 20.12
C TYR A 100 23.79 -10.09 20.19
N PHE A 101 23.03 -10.24 19.12
CA PHE A 101 22.01 -11.27 19.01
C PHE A 101 22.60 -12.68 19.19
N SER A 102 23.77 -12.93 18.60
CA SER A 102 24.42 -14.25 18.66
C SER A 102 25.03 -14.60 20.02
N VAL A 103 25.26 -13.63 20.90
CA VAL A 103 25.91 -13.83 22.22
C VAL A 103 24.97 -13.56 23.39
N THR A 104 23.71 -13.16 23.12
CA THR A 104 22.69 -12.95 24.15
C THR A 104 21.56 -13.96 24.02
N ASN A 105 20.61 -13.93 24.97
CA ASN A 105 19.39 -14.74 24.89
C ASN A 105 18.27 -14.00 24.13
N ALA A 106 18.55 -12.83 23.53
CA ALA A 106 17.57 -12.07 22.78
C ALA A 106 17.09 -12.88 21.57
N ARG A 107 15.78 -12.93 21.39
CA ARG A 107 15.15 -13.57 20.24
C ARG A 107 14.50 -12.56 19.28
N ILE A 108 14.47 -11.29 19.69
CA ILE A 108 13.98 -10.17 18.89
C ILE A 108 15.05 -9.09 18.87
N ALA A 109 15.29 -8.53 17.69
CA ALA A 109 16.13 -7.35 17.53
C ALA A 109 15.39 -6.29 16.70
N ILE A 110 15.58 -5.03 17.04
CA ILE A 110 14.92 -3.89 16.41
C ILE A 110 15.99 -2.92 15.91
N LEU A 111 16.02 -2.67 14.62
CA LEU A 111 16.80 -1.58 14.02
C LEU A 111 15.84 -0.45 13.68
N THR A 112 16.11 0.75 14.20
CA THR A 112 15.18 1.88 14.01
C THR A 112 15.89 3.22 13.79
N ASN A 113 15.25 4.10 13.03
CA ASN A 113 15.59 5.52 12.95
C ASN A 113 14.49 6.42 13.55
N GLY A 114 13.62 5.88 14.40
CA GLY A 114 12.53 6.60 15.02
C GLY A 114 11.29 6.82 14.15
N ARG A 115 11.42 6.75 12.83
CA ARG A 115 10.30 6.69 11.88
C ARG A 115 10.01 5.26 11.50
N GLN A 116 11.02 4.54 11.03
CA GLN A 116 10.90 3.14 10.62
C GLN A 116 11.49 2.23 11.70
N TYR A 117 10.81 1.12 11.97
CA TYR A 117 11.21 0.07 12.90
C TYR A 117 11.23 -1.26 12.16
N ASN A 118 12.42 -1.85 12.02
CA ASN A 118 12.64 -3.15 11.40
C ASN A 118 12.85 -4.19 12.48
N PHE A 119 11.96 -5.16 12.56
CA PHE A 119 11.99 -6.22 13.57
C PHE A 119 12.59 -7.49 12.99
N TYR A 120 13.60 -8.02 13.67
CA TYR A 120 14.34 -9.21 13.26
C TYR A 120 14.22 -10.31 14.33
N THR A 121 14.37 -11.54 13.89
CA THR A 121 14.46 -12.73 14.73
C THR A 121 15.36 -13.78 14.08
N ASP A 122 15.38 -15.03 14.59
CA ASP A 122 16.24 -16.13 14.17
C ASP A 122 15.42 -17.33 13.66
N LEU A 123 14.57 -17.11 12.68
CA LEU A 123 13.73 -18.17 12.09
C LEU A 123 14.54 -19.20 11.29
N GLU A 124 15.59 -18.74 10.59
CA GLU A 124 16.39 -19.62 9.72
C GLU A 124 17.38 -20.49 10.50
N GLN A 125 18.03 -19.92 11.50
CA GLN A 125 19.02 -20.62 12.31
C GLN A 125 18.98 -20.10 13.76
N PRO A 126 18.84 -20.95 14.76
CA PRO A 126 18.82 -20.54 16.17
C PRO A 126 20.04 -19.68 16.54
N ASN A 127 19.81 -18.61 17.31
CA ASN A 127 20.80 -17.63 17.76
C ASN A 127 21.55 -16.88 16.65
N LYS A 128 21.05 -16.92 15.42
CA LYS A 128 21.58 -16.15 14.31
C LYS A 128 20.47 -15.29 13.73
N MET A 129 20.55 -13.97 13.95
CA MET A 129 19.58 -13.03 13.43
C MET A 129 19.44 -13.16 11.90
N ASP A 130 18.22 -13.23 11.41
CA ASP A 130 17.90 -13.27 9.96
C ASP A 130 18.38 -11.99 9.26
N GLU A 131 18.72 -12.07 7.98
CA GLU A 131 19.15 -10.91 7.18
C GLU A 131 18.00 -9.96 6.87
N LYS A 132 16.78 -10.47 6.81
CA LYS A 132 15.57 -9.68 6.48
C LYS A 132 14.67 -9.57 7.71
N PRO A 133 14.10 -8.37 7.94
CA PRO A 133 13.12 -8.20 9.01
C PRO A 133 11.86 -9.01 8.70
N PHE A 134 11.25 -9.59 9.74
CA PHE A 134 9.95 -10.24 9.63
C PHE A 134 8.78 -9.24 9.66
N LEU A 135 8.95 -8.08 10.31
CA LEU A 135 7.97 -7.01 10.38
C LEU A 135 8.68 -5.66 10.18
N VAL A 136 8.07 -4.79 9.40
CA VAL A 136 8.52 -3.40 9.18
C VAL A 136 7.35 -2.49 9.51
N LEU A 137 7.55 -1.60 10.50
CA LEU A 137 6.61 -0.55 10.86
C LEU A 137 7.17 0.78 10.37
N ASP A 138 6.44 1.50 9.50
CA ASP A 138 6.70 2.91 9.18
C ASP A 138 5.64 3.77 9.87
N LEU A 139 6.05 4.65 10.78
CA LEU A 139 5.14 5.54 11.50
C LEU A 139 4.52 6.63 10.60
N ALA A 140 5.08 6.87 9.43
CA ALA A 140 4.48 7.78 8.45
C ALA A 140 3.42 7.10 7.56
N ASP A 141 3.41 5.75 7.51
CA ASP A 141 2.46 4.96 6.71
C ASP A 141 2.19 3.63 7.43
N ILE A 142 1.34 3.67 8.44
CA ILE A 142 1.06 2.51 9.30
C ILE A 142 0.14 1.53 8.59
N ASP A 143 0.64 0.33 8.30
CA ASP A 143 -0.19 -0.81 7.89
C ASP A 143 -0.93 -1.38 9.12
N GLU A 144 -2.22 -1.07 9.23
CA GLU A 144 -3.07 -1.51 10.35
C GLU A 144 -3.13 -3.04 10.47
N THR A 145 -2.88 -3.79 9.40
CA THR A 145 -2.86 -5.26 9.42
C THR A 145 -1.73 -5.84 10.27
N LEU A 146 -0.69 -5.05 10.56
CA LEU A 146 0.46 -5.43 11.39
C LEU A 146 0.24 -5.14 12.89
N LEU A 147 -0.77 -4.35 13.26
CA LEU A 147 -0.99 -3.93 14.64
C LEU A 147 -1.21 -5.09 15.62
N PRO A 148 -1.96 -6.16 15.28
CA PRO A 148 -2.10 -7.31 16.17
C PRO A 148 -0.75 -7.98 16.51
N GLU A 149 0.16 -8.05 15.54
CA GLU A 149 1.48 -8.65 15.72
C GLU A 149 2.43 -7.73 16.51
N LEU A 150 2.38 -6.44 16.23
CA LEU A 150 3.13 -5.44 16.98
C LEU A 150 2.71 -5.41 18.45
N ARG A 151 1.42 -5.60 18.74
CA ARG A 151 0.88 -5.66 20.11
C ARG A 151 1.45 -6.82 20.93
N LYS A 152 1.79 -7.94 20.30
CA LYS A 152 2.46 -9.09 20.96
C LYS A 152 3.85 -8.75 21.50
N LEU A 153 4.47 -7.66 21.05
CA LEU A 153 5.76 -7.16 21.53
C LEU A 153 5.64 -6.25 22.76
N THR A 154 4.43 -5.85 23.14
CA THR A 154 4.19 -5.02 24.33
C THR A 154 4.50 -5.80 25.60
N LYS A 155 4.91 -5.08 26.67
CA LYS A 155 5.24 -5.66 27.97
C LYS A 155 4.16 -6.60 28.51
N ASP A 156 2.89 -6.17 28.39
CA ASP A 156 1.74 -6.90 28.95
C ASP A 156 1.35 -8.15 28.14
N GLN A 157 1.64 -8.17 26.84
CA GLN A 157 1.26 -9.27 25.94
C GLN A 157 2.46 -10.05 25.39
N PHE A 158 3.66 -9.80 25.93
CA PHE A 158 4.87 -10.43 25.42
C PHE A 158 4.84 -11.96 25.59
N ASP A 159 4.66 -12.65 24.47
CA ASP A 159 4.72 -14.10 24.36
C ASP A 159 5.61 -14.50 23.18
N LEU A 160 6.78 -15.02 23.52
CA LEU A 160 7.81 -15.32 22.52
C LEU A 160 7.34 -16.37 21.50
N ASP A 161 6.64 -17.42 21.92
CA ASP A 161 6.20 -18.49 21.01
C ASP A 161 5.17 -17.96 20.01
N SER A 162 4.25 -17.12 20.47
CA SER A 162 3.28 -16.44 19.63
C SER A 162 3.95 -15.46 18.66
N ILE A 163 4.98 -14.71 19.11
CA ILE A 163 5.76 -13.80 18.25
C ILE A 163 6.50 -14.58 17.18
N MET A 164 7.15 -15.71 17.54
CA MET A 164 7.90 -16.52 16.58
C MET A 164 7.00 -17.12 15.50
N SER A 165 5.83 -17.64 15.90
CA SER A 165 4.84 -18.16 14.96
C SER A 165 4.33 -17.08 14.00
N ALA A 166 4.04 -15.89 14.52
CA ALA A 166 3.62 -14.75 13.72
C ALA A 166 4.74 -14.23 12.79
N ALA A 167 5.98 -14.23 13.30
CA ALA A 167 7.14 -13.81 12.51
C ALA A 167 7.36 -14.72 11.30
N GLU A 168 7.18 -16.02 11.44
CA GLU A 168 7.27 -16.98 10.34
C GLU A 168 6.19 -16.70 9.29
N GLU A 169 4.94 -16.52 9.73
CA GLU A 169 3.82 -16.18 8.83
C GLU A 169 4.06 -14.86 8.10
N LEU A 170 4.39 -13.78 8.82
CA LEU A 170 4.64 -12.46 8.23
C LEU A 170 5.79 -12.48 7.22
N LYS A 171 6.88 -13.18 7.53
CA LYS A 171 8.04 -13.33 6.63
C LYS A 171 7.63 -13.92 5.30
N TYR A 172 6.89 -15.04 5.31
CA TYR A 172 6.46 -15.72 4.09
C TYR A 172 5.35 -14.97 3.37
N VAL A 173 4.34 -14.46 4.09
CA VAL A 173 3.27 -13.65 3.48
C VAL A 173 3.85 -12.40 2.83
N GLY A 174 4.76 -11.69 3.52
CA GLY A 174 5.44 -10.53 2.95
C GLY A 174 6.31 -10.85 1.72
N ALA A 175 7.00 -11.99 1.74
CA ALA A 175 7.76 -12.45 0.57
C ALA A 175 6.83 -12.78 -0.62
N ILE A 176 5.75 -13.52 -0.37
CA ILE A 176 4.75 -13.88 -1.40
C ILE A 176 4.08 -12.63 -1.97
N LYS A 177 3.70 -11.66 -1.13
CA LYS A 177 3.14 -10.38 -1.60
C LYS A 177 4.10 -9.65 -2.57
N ARG A 178 5.40 -9.64 -2.28
CA ARG A 178 6.40 -9.03 -3.18
C ARG A 178 6.50 -9.75 -4.51
N GLU A 179 6.52 -11.09 -4.51
CA GLU A 179 6.51 -11.89 -5.73
C GLU A 179 5.24 -11.64 -6.55
N ILE A 180 4.07 -11.64 -5.91
CA ILE A 180 2.80 -11.33 -6.58
C ILE A 180 2.85 -9.93 -7.19
N THR A 181 3.38 -8.93 -6.47
CA THR A 181 3.50 -7.56 -6.97
C THR A 181 4.44 -7.48 -8.19
N ALA A 182 5.56 -8.22 -8.15
CA ALA A 182 6.48 -8.30 -9.29
C ALA A 182 5.80 -8.93 -10.51
N GLU A 183 5.05 -10.02 -10.33
CA GLU A 183 4.28 -10.67 -11.40
C GLU A 183 3.18 -9.75 -11.97
N PHE A 184 2.55 -8.91 -11.14
CA PHE A 184 1.58 -7.91 -11.62
C PHE A 184 2.24 -6.81 -12.45
N ARG A 185 3.47 -6.41 -12.13
CA ARG A 185 4.21 -5.39 -12.88
C ARG A 185 4.74 -5.95 -14.20
N GLU A 186 5.39 -7.10 -14.13
CA GLU A 186 6.01 -7.77 -15.27
C GLU A 186 5.89 -9.29 -15.11
N PRO A 187 4.86 -9.94 -15.70
CA PRO A 187 4.65 -11.37 -15.56
C PRO A 187 5.83 -12.19 -16.09
N SER A 188 6.39 -13.04 -15.24
CA SER A 188 7.49 -13.93 -15.59
C SER A 188 7.06 -15.00 -16.61
N SER A 189 8.00 -15.56 -17.35
CA SER A 189 7.74 -16.63 -18.30
C SER A 189 7.13 -17.88 -17.64
N ASP A 190 7.50 -18.17 -16.40
CA ASP A 190 6.98 -19.30 -15.63
C ASP A 190 5.54 -19.03 -15.18
N PHE A 191 5.23 -17.82 -14.76
CA PHE A 191 3.89 -17.38 -14.40
C PHE A 191 2.94 -17.46 -15.62
N ILE A 192 3.39 -16.91 -16.78
CA ILE A 192 2.63 -16.99 -18.02
C ILE A 192 2.41 -18.45 -18.42
N ARG A 193 3.44 -19.30 -18.36
CA ARG A 193 3.36 -20.73 -18.69
C ARG A 193 2.38 -21.46 -17.78
N LEU A 194 2.35 -21.13 -16.48
CA LEU A 194 1.43 -21.71 -15.51
C LEU A 194 -0.03 -21.52 -15.95
N PHE A 195 -0.42 -20.30 -16.32
CA PHE A 195 -1.79 -20.02 -16.78
C PHE A 195 -2.06 -20.54 -18.18
N ALA A 196 -1.13 -20.31 -19.12
CA ALA A 196 -1.28 -20.78 -20.48
C ALA A 196 -1.48 -22.32 -20.57
N SER A 197 -0.76 -23.09 -19.74
CA SER A 197 -0.90 -24.57 -19.71
C SER A 197 -2.27 -25.04 -19.25
N ARG A 198 -3.00 -24.23 -18.49
CA ARG A 198 -4.33 -24.57 -17.97
C ARG A 198 -5.48 -24.17 -18.90
N VAL A 199 -5.26 -23.16 -19.76
CA VAL A 199 -6.31 -22.60 -20.62
C VAL A 199 -6.13 -22.90 -22.09
N TYR A 200 -4.93 -23.32 -22.52
CA TYR A 200 -4.62 -23.62 -23.92
C TYR A 200 -4.40 -25.11 -24.14
N SER A 201 -5.24 -25.71 -24.96
CA SER A 201 -5.19 -27.16 -25.26
C SER A 201 -4.12 -27.52 -26.30
N GLY A 202 -3.48 -26.53 -26.95
CA GLY A 202 -2.42 -26.74 -27.92
C GLY A 202 -1.04 -26.93 -27.29
N ARG A 203 -0.03 -27.24 -28.09
CA ARG A 203 1.35 -27.35 -27.64
C ARG A 203 1.91 -25.94 -27.31
N LEU A 204 2.39 -25.74 -26.09
CA LEU A 204 3.05 -24.49 -25.66
C LEU A 204 4.43 -24.38 -26.29
N THR A 205 4.52 -23.77 -27.47
CA THR A 205 5.77 -23.36 -28.12
C THR A 205 6.14 -21.94 -27.71
N GLN A 206 7.38 -21.51 -27.93
CA GLN A 206 7.82 -20.15 -27.63
C GLN A 206 6.93 -19.09 -28.30
N PRO A 207 6.57 -19.18 -29.60
CA PRO A 207 5.64 -18.23 -30.23
C PRO A 207 4.22 -18.28 -29.65
N ALA A 208 3.79 -19.42 -29.09
CA ALA A 208 2.50 -19.50 -28.39
C ALA A 208 2.57 -18.77 -27.05
N LEU A 209 3.64 -18.94 -26.27
CA LEU A 209 3.82 -18.23 -25.00
C LEU A 209 3.88 -16.72 -25.18
N GLU A 210 4.57 -16.21 -26.21
CA GLU A 210 4.62 -14.78 -26.54
C GLU A 210 3.24 -14.14 -26.74
N LYS A 211 2.27 -14.90 -27.30
CA LYS A 211 0.88 -14.45 -27.42
C LYS A 211 0.17 -14.35 -26.05
N PHE A 212 0.58 -15.17 -25.09
CA PHE A 212 -0.03 -15.17 -23.76
C PHE A 212 0.52 -14.04 -22.85
N VAL A 213 1.65 -13.43 -23.15
CA VAL A 213 2.20 -12.29 -22.38
C VAL A 213 1.16 -11.17 -22.25
N PRO A 214 0.69 -10.52 -23.33
CA PRO A 214 -0.28 -9.45 -23.22
C PRO A 214 -1.64 -9.92 -22.70
N LEU A 215 -2.04 -11.17 -22.97
CA LEU A 215 -3.29 -11.72 -22.47
C LEU A 215 -3.28 -11.92 -20.96
N THR A 216 -2.15 -12.38 -20.41
CA THR A 216 -1.98 -12.56 -18.96
C THR A 216 -2.02 -11.21 -18.25
N SER A 217 -1.24 -10.22 -18.71
CA SER A 217 -1.26 -8.86 -18.15
C SER A 217 -2.65 -8.23 -18.19
N LYS A 218 -3.35 -8.36 -19.32
CA LYS A 218 -4.73 -7.86 -19.45
C LYS A 218 -5.68 -8.54 -18.47
N ALA A 219 -5.61 -9.87 -18.34
CA ALA A 219 -6.48 -10.63 -17.44
C ALA A 219 -6.23 -10.26 -15.97
N MET A 220 -4.95 -10.05 -15.57
CA MET A 220 -4.59 -9.62 -14.21
C MET A 220 -5.16 -8.25 -13.89
N ASN A 221 -5.00 -7.28 -14.79
CA ASN A 221 -5.52 -5.92 -14.61
C ASN A 221 -7.06 -5.91 -14.55
N GLN A 222 -7.73 -6.68 -15.39
CA GLN A 222 -9.18 -6.84 -15.34
C GLN A 222 -9.65 -7.45 -14.02
N PHE A 223 -9.02 -8.52 -13.58
CA PHE A 223 -9.34 -9.17 -12.29
C PHE A 223 -9.19 -8.20 -11.12
N LEU A 224 -8.12 -7.41 -11.09
CA LEU A 224 -7.92 -6.41 -10.03
C LEU A 224 -9.00 -5.33 -10.06
N ALA A 225 -9.33 -4.80 -11.25
CA ALA A 225 -10.38 -3.80 -11.43
C ALA A 225 -11.76 -4.34 -10.99
N GLU A 226 -12.09 -5.58 -11.33
CA GLU A 226 -13.31 -6.25 -10.89
C GLU A 226 -13.38 -6.37 -9.37
N ARG A 227 -12.28 -6.79 -8.72
CA ARG A 227 -12.20 -6.90 -7.25
C ARG A 227 -12.35 -5.57 -6.53
N VAL A 228 -11.75 -4.51 -7.05
CA VAL A 228 -11.93 -3.15 -6.52
C VAL A 228 -13.38 -2.70 -6.68
N ASN A 229 -13.99 -2.90 -7.85
CA ASN A 229 -15.39 -2.58 -8.09
C ASN A 229 -16.35 -3.36 -7.19
N ASP A 230 -16.11 -4.65 -6.95
CA ASP A 230 -16.93 -5.47 -6.05
C ASP A 230 -16.84 -4.98 -4.60
N ARG A 231 -15.65 -4.59 -4.13
CA ARG A 231 -15.49 -4.01 -2.80
C ARG A 231 -16.22 -2.67 -2.66
N LEU A 232 -16.11 -1.80 -3.67
CA LEU A 232 -16.83 -0.52 -3.71
C LEU A 232 -18.34 -0.72 -3.70
N LYS A 233 -18.87 -1.65 -4.49
CA LYS A 233 -20.30 -2.00 -4.48
C LYS A 233 -20.76 -2.50 -3.11
N ASN A 234 -19.97 -3.37 -2.48
CA ASN A 234 -20.31 -3.91 -1.15
C ASN A 234 -20.25 -2.81 -0.06
N ALA A 235 -19.26 -1.90 -0.13
CA ALA A 235 -19.16 -0.79 0.81
C ALA A 235 -20.30 0.23 0.64
N LEU A 236 -20.73 0.50 -0.57
CA LEU A 236 -21.87 1.38 -0.88
C LEU A 236 -23.22 0.72 -0.61
N GLY A 237 -23.30 -0.62 -0.65
CA GLY A 237 -24.52 -1.39 -0.35
C GLY A 237 -24.77 -1.66 1.14
N ALA A 238 -23.80 -1.43 2.01
CA ALA A 238 -23.92 -1.69 3.44
C ALA A 238 -24.77 -0.65 4.19
N ASP A 239 -25.06 0.52 3.60
CA ASP A 239 -25.90 1.57 4.18
C ASP A 239 -27.40 1.52 3.77
N SER A 240 -27.80 0.49 3.02
CA SER A 240 -29.18 0.33 2.57
C SER A 240 -29.76 -0.98 3.08
N ASN A 241 -30.32 -0.95 4.28
CA ASN A 241 -31.16 -2.01 4.81
C ASN A 241 -32.49 -2.03 4.06
N THR A 242 -32.55 -2.65 2.87
CA THR A 242 -33.81 -2.98 2.21
C THR A 242 -33.68 -4.37 1.59
N VAL A 243 -34.41 -5.28 2.17
CA VAL A 243 -34.63 -6.66 1.74
C VAL A 243 -35.23 -6.65 0.33
N ILE A 244 -34.57 -7.23 -0.65
CA ILE A 244 -35.16 -7.59 -1.94
C ILE A 244 -35.08 -9.12 -2.10
N PRO A 245 -36.20 -9.78 -2.36
CA PRO A 245 -36.24 -11.24 -2.45
C PRO A 245 -35.59 -11.76 -3.73
N SER A 246 -34.88 -12.86 -3.57
CA SER A 246 -34.39 -13.71 -4.64
C SER A 246 -35.56 -14.20 -5.51
N ALA A 247 -35.57 -13.86 -6.78
CA ALA A 247 -36.10 -14.69 -7.88
C ALA A 247 -35.88 -13.99 -9.23
N MET A 248 -35.05 -14.54 -10.06
CA MET A 248 -35.35 -14.93 -11.45
C MET A 248 -34.09 -15.15 -12.25
N THR A 249 -33.67 -16.40 -12.29
CA THR A 249 -32.99 -17.00 -13.42
C THR A 249 -33.98 -17.08 -14.58
N SER A 250 -33.64 -16.55 -15.75
CA SER A 250 -33.98 -17.22 -17.04
C SER A 250 -33.32 -16.54 -18.23
N SER A 251 -32.57 -17.38 -18.97
CA SER A 251 -32.60 -17.57 -20.42
C SER A 251 -32.20 -16.42 -21.33
N PHE A 252 -31.00 -16.53 -21.88
CA PHE A 252 -30.60 -15.92 -23.13
C PHE A 252 -31.25 -16.71 -24.30
N GLU A 253 -32.09 -16.05 -25.05
CA GLU A 253 -32.44 -16.45 -26.42
C GLU A 253 -31.91 -15.42 -27.42
N ILE A 254 -31.23 -15.93 -28.42
CA ILE A 254 -30.68 -15.25 -29.59
C ILE A 254 -31.83 -14.91 -30.54
N ALA A 255 -31.96 -13.64 -30.93
CA ALA A 255 -32.74 -13.28 -32.11
C ALA A 255 -31.98 -12.28 -32.99
N THR A 256 -31.91 -12.62 -34.23
CA THR A 256 -31.32 -12.05 -35.43
C THR A 256 -31.82 -10.65 -35.80
N GLU A 257 -30.91 -9.94 -36.47
CA GLU A 257 -30.91 -8.61 -37.12
C GLU A 257 -32.22 -8.17 -37.87
N PRO A 258 -32.33 -6.84 -38.18
CA PRO A 258 -31.70 -6.29 -39.38
C PRO A 258 -31.07 -4.88 -39.27
N GLU A 259 -30.06 -4.69 -40.13
CA GLU A 259 -29.36 -3.46 -40.50
C GLU A 259 -30.26 -2.42 -41.27
N PRO A 260 -29.73 -1.21 -41.68
CA PRO A 260 -28.57 -0.41 -41.23
C PRO A 260 -28.87 1.08 -41.00
N ASN A 261 -28.05 1.83 -40.30
CA ASN A 261 -27.66 3.19 -40.71
C ASN A 261 -26.40 3.69 -40.00
N GLU A 262 -25.44 4.00 -40.85
CA GLU A 262 -24.30 4.90 -40.74
C GLU A 262 -23.49 4.94 -39.43
N ALA A 263 -22.39 4.19 -39.45
CA ALA A 263 -21.23 4.36 -38.60
C ALA A 263 -20.44 5.62 -38.99
N PRO A 264 -19.91 6.38 -38.04
CA PRO A 264 -18.67 7.07 -38.25
C PRO A 264 -17.53 6.15 -37.76
N THR A 265 -16.74 5.78 -38.72
CA THR A 265 -15.35 5.33 -38.77
C THR A 265 -14.65 5.19 -37.42
N ARG A 266 -14.37 3.95 -37.02
CA ARG A 266 -13.25 3.63 -36.14
C ARG A 266 -11.95 3.96 -36.87
N ALA A 267 -11.32 5.07 -36.52
CA ALA A 267 -9.94 5.36 -36.88
C ALA A 267 -9.01 4.78 -35.82
N SER A 268 -8.36 3.70 -36.21
CA SER A 268 -6.99 3.25 -36.00
C SER A 268 -6.20 3.76 -34.76
N SER A 269 -5.84 2.85 -33.82
CA SER A 269 -4.47 2.52 -33.36
C SER A 269 -3.44 3.66 -33.45
N ASP A 270 -3.40 4.50 -32.40
CA ASP A 270 -2.23 5.21 -31.90
C ASP A 270 -2.60 6.07 -30.67
N ILE A 271 -3.63 5.71 -29.91
CA ILE A 271 -3.99 6.37 -28.66
C ILE A 271 -3.69 5.37 -27.55
N GLU A 272 -2.64 5.62 -26.79
CA GLU A 272 -2.21 4.84 -25.65
C GLU A 272 -2.64 5.60 -24.40
N THR A 273 -3.69 5.10 -23.71
CA THR A 273 -4.19 5.70 -22.47
C THR A 273 -3.13 5.52 -21.37
N THR A 274 -2.69 6.61 -20.78
CA THR A 274 -1.65 6.65 -19.76
C THR A 274 -2.17 6.24 -18.38
N GLU A 275 -1.25 5.84 -17.48
CA GLU A 275 -1.59 5.55 -16.08
C GLU A 275 -2.19 6.77 -15.37
N ASP A 276 -1.70 7.96 -15.65
CA ASP A 276 -2.20 9.22 -15.10
C ASP A 276 -3.65 9.50 -15.52
N GLU A 277 -4.03 9.20 -16.76
CA GLU A 277 -5.38 9.36 -17.27
C GLU A 277 -6.37 8.39 -16.63
N LEU A 278 -5.95 7.15 -16.42
CA LEU A 278 -6.75 6.17 -15.68
C LEU A 278 -6.90 6.53 -14.20
N ALA A 279 -5.84 7.00 -13.55
CA ALA A 279 -5.89 7.48 -12.18
C ALA A 279 -6.86 8.67 -12.05
N ALA A 280 -6.79 9.64 -12.96
CA ALA A 280 -7.71 10.76 -13.00
C ALA A 280 -9.17 10.30 -13.17
N PHE A 281 -9.45 9.33 -14.03
CA PHE A 281 -10.78 8.75 -14.16
C PHE A 281 -11.30 8.18 -12.85
N TYR A 282 -10.49 7.39 -12.14
CA TYR A 282 -10.92 6.78 -10.88
C TYR A 282 -11.17 7.82 -9.79
N ILE A 283 -10.33 8.86 -9.69
CA ILE A 283 -10.53 9.95 -8.73
C ILE A 283 -11.84 10.71 -9.05
N VAL A 284 -12.03 11.11 -10.31
CA VAL A 284 -13.24 11.83 -10.74
C VAL A 284 -14.49 10.98 -10.54
N LYS A 285 -14.42 9.69 -10.88
CA LYS A 285 -15.52 8.76 -10.68
C LYS A 285 -15.88 8.63 -9.21
N ALA A 286 -14.88 8.48 -8.32
CA ALA A 286 -15.10 8.40 -6.89
C ALA A 286 -15.80 9.65 -6.32
N ILE A 287 -15.44 10.83 -6.80
CA ILE A 287 -16.06 12.09 -6.39
C ILE A 287 -17.49 12.23 -6.96
N ALA A 288 -17.67 11.95 -8.26
CA ALA A 288 -18.92 12.12 -8.98
C ALA A 288 -19.99 11.09 -8.59
N CYS A 289 -19.59 9.93 -8.03
CA CYS A 289 -20.50 8.92 -7.48
C CYS A 289 -21.37 9.42 -6.33
N ALA A 290 -21.00 10.54 -5.69
CA ALA A 290 -21.87 11.19 -4.69
C ALA A 290 -23.14 11.80 -5.31
N GLU A 291 -23.14 12.06 -6.62
CA GLU A 291 -24.22 12.75 -7.34
C GLU A 291 -24.85 11.89 -8.43
N LEU A 292 -24.13 10.93 -8.99
CA LEU A 292 -24.56 10.07 -10.11
C LEU A 292 -24.25 8.59 -9.85
N PRO A 293 -25.07 7.66 -10.33
CA PRO A 293 -24.73 6.23 -10.31
C PRO A 293 -23.39 5.94 -11.02
N PRO A 294 -22.51 5.11 -10.43
CA PRO A 294 -21.16 4.85 -10.98
C PRO A 294 -21.15 4.28 -12.39
N GLU A 295 -22.17 3.53 -12.77
CA GLU A 295 -22.34 2.93 -14.10
C GLU A 295 -22.61 3.95 -15.21
N ARG A 296 -23.10 5.16 -14.84
CA ARG A 296 -23.32 6.25 -15.78
C ARG A 296 -22.03 7.03 -16.10
N ILE A 297 -20.96 6.83 -15.29
CA ILE A 297 -19.70 7.56 -15.44
C ILE A 297 -18.74 6.72 -16.28
N ALA A 298 -18.46 7.22 -17.47
CA ALA A 298 -17.57 6.61 -18.46
C ALA A 298 -16.39 7.54 -18.79
N TRP A 299 -15.42 7.03 -19.53
CA TRP A 299 -14.31 7.83 -20.05
C TRP A 299 -14.09 7.58 -21.54
N ARG A 300 -13.52 8.56 -22.20
CA ARG A 300 -13.01 8.45 -23.57
C ARG A 300 -11.69 9.15 -23.71
N ASP A 301 -10.77 8.48 -24.35
CA ASP A 301 -9.46 9.01 -24.69
C ASP A 301 -9.44 9.51 -26.12
N ALA A 302 -8.84 10.69 -26.31
CA ALA A 302 -8.65 11.34 -27.61
C ALA A 302 -7.19 11.80 -27.72
N LYS A 303 -6.69 12.01 -28.92
CA LYS A 303 -5.29 12.42 -29.17
C LYS A 303 -4.80 13.63 -28.36
N SER A 304 -5.69 14.50 -27.93
CA SER A 304 -5.33 15.77 -27.27
C SER A 304 -5.86 15.90 -25.85
N TYR A 305 -6.80 15.08 -25.42
CA TYR A 305 -7.36 15.12 -24.07
C TYR A 305 -8.05 13.81 -23.70
N PHE A 306 -8.07 13.53 -22.42
CA PHE A 306 -8.84 12.46 -21.81
C PHE A 306 -10.10 13.04 -21.17
N SER A 307 -11.28 12.51 -21.45
CA SER A 307 -12.57 13.04 -20.98
C SER A 307 -13.30 12.06 -20.08
N VAL A 308 -13.79 12.55 -18.94
CA VAL A 308 -14.73 11.82 -18.08
C VAL A 308 -16.15 12.31 -18.36
N LEU A 309 -17.04 11.39 -18.70
CA LEU A 309 -18.34 11.63 -19.32
C LEU A 309 -19.46 10.95 -18.53
N VAL A 310 -20.69 11.43 -18.75
CA VAL A 310 -21.91 10.76 -18.28
C VAL A 310 -22.58 10.04 -19.45
N ASP A 311 -23.06 8.81 -19.21
CA ASP A 311 -23.76 7.93 -20.17
C ASP A 311 -22.97 7.67 -21.46
N ASP A 312 -21.62 7.65 -21.37
CA ASP A 312 -20.70 7.53 -22.52
C ASP A 312 -20.98 8.54 -23.64
N ASN A 313 -21.45 9.76 -23.30
CA ASN A 313 -21.86 10.77 -24.22
C ASN A 313 -20.92 11.98 -24.20
N ASN A 314 -20.24 12.26 -25.33
CA ASN A 314 -19.32 13.41 -25.48
C ASN A 314 -19.95 14.78 -25.24
N ARG A 315 -21.29 14.87 -25.25
CA ARG A 315 -22.02 16.11 -24.95
C ARG A 315 -22.31 16.30 -23.47
N ARG A 316 -21.94 15.30 -22.63
CA ARG A 316 -22.17 15.32 -21.18
C ARG A 316 -20.84 15.12 -20.42
N PRO A 317 -19.83 15.97 -20.62
CA PRO A 317 -18.58 15.87 -19.92
C PRO A 317 -18.73 16.33 -18.46
N ILE A 318 -18.09 15.60 -17.55
CA ILE A 318 -17.85 16.05 -16.18
C ILE A 318 -16.63 16.98 -16.20
N LEU A 319 -15.52 16.50 -16.80
CA LEU A 319 -14.32 17.29 -17.03
C LEU A 319 -13.47 16.69 -18.17
N ARG A 320 -12.49 17.46 -18.64
CA ARG A 320 -11.46 17.01 -19.56
C ARG A 320 -10.09 17.17 -18.93
N CYS A 321 -9.23 16.14 -19.03
CA CYS A 321 -7.86 16.15 -18.60
C CYS A 321 -6.91 16.31 -19.77
N TYR A 322 -5.91 17.17 -19.64
CA TYR A 322 -4.89 17.43 -20.64
C TYR A 322 -3.53 17.10 -20.02
N PHE A 323 -3.07 15.85 -20.20
CA PHE A 323 -1.87 15.32 -19.57
C PHE A 323 -0.69 15.12 -20.53
N ASN A 324 -0.94 15.18 -21.85
CA ASN A 324 0.07 14.93 -22.89
C ASN A 324 1.06 16.10 -23.11
N GLY A 325 0.88 17.22 -22.39
CA GLY A 325 1.71 18.42 -22.48
C GLY A 325 2.72 18.54 -21.32
N ARG A 326 3.61 19.56 -21.44
CA ARG A 326 4.57 19.89 -20.38
C ARG A 326 3.90 20.34 -19.07
N ASN A 327 2.73 20.92 -19.17
CA ASN A 327 1.89 21.35 -18.04
C ASN A 327 0.60 20.55 -18.07
N LYS A 328 0.26 19.91 -16.97
CA LYS A 328 -1.00 19.19 -16.81
C LYS A 328 -2.09 20.15 -16.34
N TYR A 329 -3.30 20.02 -16.90
CA TYR A 329 -4.43 20.83 -16.48
C TYR A 329 -5.76 20.12 -16.71
N LEU A 330 -6.76 20.58 -15.96
CA LEU A 330 -8.16 20.15 -16.07
C LEU A 330 -8.99 21.25 -16.75
N VAL A 331 -10.02 20.86 -17.46
CA VAL A 331 -11.00 21.79 -18.02
C VAL A 331 -12.40 21.37 -17.59
N PHE A 332 -13.09 22.27 -16.91
CA PHE A 332 -14.51 22.16 -16.57
C PHE A 332 -15.31 22.95 -17.57
N LEU A 333 -16.46 22.41 -17.98
CA LEU A 333 -17.39 23.13 -18.87
C LEU A 333 -18.62 23.54 -18.05
N ASP A 334 -19.08 24.80 -18.23
CA ASP A 334 -20.34 25.27 -17.66
C ASP A 334 -21.53 24.97 -18.61
N ASP A 335 -22.74 25.41 -18.23
CA ASP A 335 -23.96 25.18 -19.00
C ASP A 335 -23.95 25.92 -20.36
N ASP A 336 -23.22 27.02 -20.43
CA ASP A 336 -23.03 27.84 -21.63
C ASP A 336 -21.82 27.36 -22.46
N LYS A 337 -21.17 26.23 -22.06
CA LYS A 337 -19.95 25.65 -22.66
C LYS A 337 -18.71 26.54 -22.56
N ASN A 338 -18.68 27.50 -21.63
CA ASN A 338 -17.45 28.18 -21.33
C ASN A 338 -16.49 27.22 -20.62
N GLU A 339 -15.21 27.30 -20.97
CA GLU A 339 -14.16 26.43 -20.42
C GLU A 339 -13.46 27.14 -19.26
N THR A 340 -13.49 26.52 -18.08
CA THR A 340 -12.67 26.93 -16.93
C THR A 340 -11.49 26.00 -16.83
N ARG A 341 -10.30 26.54 -17.05
CA ARG A 341 -9.03 25.81 -16.95
C ARG A 341 -8.44 25.92 -15.56
N VAL A 342 -7.97 24.77 -15.06
CA VAL A 342 -7.28 24.65 -13.77
C VAL A 342 -5.99 23.88 -13.98
N ASP A 343 -4.85 24.52 -13.73
CA ASP A 343 -3.53 23.88 -13.81
C ASP A 343 -3.31 22.99 -12.58
N ILE A 344 -2.75 21.79 -12.79
CA ILE A 344 -2.41 20.84 -11.72
C ILE A 344 -0.95 20.41 -11.85
N SER A 345 -0.33 20.08 -10.73
CA SER A 345 1.05 19.59 -10.68
C SER A 345 1.13 18.06 -10.67
N ALA A 346 0.19 17.41 -10.01
CA ALA A 346 0.05 15.97 -9.90
C ALA A 346 -1.41 15.55 -10.12
N VAL A 347 -1.65 14.28 -10.41
CA VAL A 347 -3.02 13.76 -10.65
C VAL A 347 -3.87 13.84 -9.38
N GLU A 348 -3.25 13.71 -8.22
CA GLU A 348 -3.87 13.82 -6.90
C GLU A 348 -4.43 15.23 -6.62
N ASP A 349 -3.95 16.26 -7.31
CA ASP A 349 -4.49 17.64 -7.19
C ASP A 349 -5.97 17.71 -7.61
N ILE A 350 -6.48 16.72 -8.34
CA ILE A 350 -7.90 16.58 -8.68
C ILE A 350 -8.77 16.57 -7.43
N TYR A 351 -8.30 16.04 -6.30
CA TYR A 351 -9.04 16.06 -5.03
C TYR A 351 -9.26 17.49 -4.49
N LEU A 352 -8.46 18.46 -4.87
CA LEU A 352 -8.67 19.86 -4.48
C LEU A 352 -9.89 20.49 -5.17
N HIS A 353 -10.45 19.82 -6.19
CA HIS A 353 -11.55 20.33 -7.01
C HIS A 353 -12.85 19.52 -6.86
N VAL A 354 -13.06 18.89 -5.68
CA VAL A 354 -14.23 18.06 -5.35
C VAL A 354 -15.55 18.79 -5.65
N ASP A 355 -15.67 20.05 -5.23
CA ASP A 355 -16.92 20.79 -5.38
C ASP A 355 -17.24 21.07 -6.86
N ALA A 356 -16.25 21.42 -7.67
CA ALA A 356 -16.42 21.64 -9.10
C ALA A 356 -16.80 20.34 -9.85
N ILE A 357 -16.22 19.21 -9.46
CA ILE A 357 -16.54 17.89 -10.03
C ILE A 357 -17.98 17.49 -9.68
N ARG A 358 -18.39 17.68 -8.43
CA ARG A 358 -19.76 17.40 -7.99
C ARG A 358 -20.78 18.30 -8.69
N GLU A 359 -20.48 19.58 -8.81
CA GLU A 359 -21.35 20.53 -9.53
C GLU A 359 -21.51 20.12 -11.01
N ALA A 360 -20.40 19.77 -11.67
CA ALA A 360 -20.44 19.27 -13.05
C ALA A 360 -21.23 17.96 -13.18
N ALA A 361 -21.15 17.07 -12.19
CA ALA A 361 -21.92 15.81 -12.16
C ALA A 361 -23.42 16.05 -11.93
N ARG A 362 -23.80 16.97 -11.04
CA ARG A 362 -25.22 17.30 -10.73
C ARG A 362 -26.00 17.76 -11.94
N ARG A 363 -25.36 18.39 -12.91
CA ARG A 363 -26.00 18.83 -14.14
C ARG A 363 -26.62 17.69 -14.96
N TRP A 364 -26.16 16.48 -14.70
CA TRP A 364 -26.56 15.28 -15.44
C TRP A 364 -27.38 14.28 -14.59
N GLN A 365 -27.89 14.72 -13.43
CA GLN A 365 -28.81 13.94 -12.59
C GLN A 365 -30.10 13.55 -13.31
#